data_a3abffb22fbeafa839a51ac783c0fb25
#
_entry.id   a3abffb22fbeafa839a51ac783c0fb25
#
_cell.length_a   1.000
_cell.length_b   1.000
_cell.length_c   1.000
_cell.angle_alpha   90.00
_cell.angle_beta   90.00
_cell.angle_gamma   90.00
#
_symmetry.space_group_name_H-M   'P 1'
#
loop_
_entity.id
_entity.type
_entity.pdbx_description
1 polymer ?
#
loop_
_entity_poly.entity_id
_entity_poly.type
_entity_poly.pdbx_seq_one_letter_code
_entity_poly.pdbx_strand_id
1 'polypeptide(L)'
;TPEEVATAITRQLETAWNAGDGHAYGAFFTEDANYITVLGHLIRSRQSIVSAHQGIFRTIYKGSTVRQTVADAHTLTSDVVIAHVNIVLNVPSGYIAGDHNALQTLIIINRDGVWRVAHFQNTLIVPH
;
A
#
# COMPACT_ATOMS: atom_id res chain seq x y z
N THR A 1 12.72 13.41 -7.86
CA THR A 1 13.14 12.12 -8.41
C THR A 1 12.06 11.08 -8.18
N PRO A 2 12.02 10.00 -8.97
CA PRO A 2 11.06 8.93 -8.75
C PRO A 2 11.22 8.29 -7.37
N GLU A 3 12.43 8.15 -6.87
CA GLU A 3 12.70 7.59 -5.53
C GLU A 3 12.13 8.49 -4.43
N GLU A 4 12.23 9.80 -4.58
CA GLU A 4 11.65 10.75 -3.62
C GLU A 4 10.13 10.67 -3.60
N VAL A 5 9.50 10.59 -4.78
CA VAL A 5 8.04 10.42 -4.90
C VAL A 5 7.59 9.12 -4.23
N ALA A 6 8.24 8.01 -4.58
CA ALA A 6 7.91 6.70 -4.03
C ALA A 6 8.10 6.66 -2.51
N THR A 7 9.20 7.21 -2.00
CA THR A 7 9.49 7.23 -0.57
C THR A 7 8.46 8.07 0.19
N ALA A 8 8.08 9.22 -0.32
CA ALA A 8 7.09 10.09 0.32
C ALA A 8 5.73 9.39 0.44
N ILE A 9 5.26 8.78 -0.65
CA ILE A 9 4.00 8.03 -0.67
C ILE A 9 4.06 6.84 0.30
N THR A 10 5.16 6.08 0.24
CA THR A 10 5.32 4.87 1.05
C THR A 10 5.31 5.19 2.55
N ARG A 11 5.99 6.27 2.95
CA ARG A 11 5.98 6.71 4.36
C ARG A 11 4.59 7.10 4.85
N GLN A 12 3.81 7.76 3.99
CA GLN A 12 2.46 8.17 4.33
C GLN A 12 1.53 6.95 4.47
N LEU A 13 1.65 5.97 3.55
CA LEU A 13 0.89 4.73 3.64
C LEU A 13 1.25 3.95 4.92
N GLU A 14 2.53 3.87 5.24
CA GLU A 14 3.01 3.21 6.46
C GLU A 14 2.45 3.88 7.72
N THR A 15 2.51 5.20 7.79
CA THR A 15 1.97 5.95 8.93
C THR A 15 0.47 5.69 9.10
N ALA A 16 -0.30 5.72 8.01
CA ALA A 16 -1.74 5.48 8.05
C ALA A 16 -2.07 4.06 8.48
N TRP A 17 -1.36 3.07 7.93
CA TRP A 17 -1.54 1.67 8.34
C TRP A 17 -1.27 1.50 9.83
N ASN A 18 -0.13 2.00 10.31
CA ASN A 18 0.30 1.83 11.69
C ASN A 18 -0.60 2.56 12.68
N ALA A 19 -1.34 3.57 12.21
CA ALA A 19 -2.39 4.24 12.99
C ALA A 19 -3.73 3.50 12.93
N GLY A 20 -3.87 2.48 12.10
CA GLY A 20 -5.13 1.78 11.88
C GLY A 20 -6.19 2.66 11.25
N ASP A 21 -5.79 3.61 10.41
CA ASP A 21 -6.67 4.63 9.84
C ASP A 21 -6.91 4.37 8.35
N GLY A 22 -8.03 3.74 8.04
CA GLY A 22 -8.40 3.40 6.67
C GLY A 22 -8.67 4.61 5.80
N HIS A 23 -9.22 5.71 6.35
CA HIS A 23 -9.43 6.95 5.61
C HIS A 23 -8.11 7.59 5.21
N ALA A 24 -7.16 7.70 6.15
CA ALA A 24 -5.85 8.25 5.88
C ALA A 24 -5.11 7.39 4.85
N TYR A 25 -5.21 6.06 4.96
CA TYR A 25 -4.58 5.15 4.01
C TYR A 25 -5.11 5.37 2.59
N GLY A 26 -6.42 5.39 2.43
CA GLY A 26 -7.07 5.56 1.13
C GLY A 26 -6.87 6.94 0.51
N ALA A 27 -6.59 7.97 1.31
CA ALA A 27 -6.43 9.33 0.83
C ALA A 27 -5.28 9.50 -0.19
N PHE A 28 -4.30 8.60 -0.16
CA PHE A 28 -3.15 8.63 -1.08
C PHE A 28 -3.41 7.91 -2.40
N PHE A 29 -4.62 7.43 -2.62
CA PHE A 29 -5.03 6.75 -3.85
C PHE A 29 -5.89 7.68 -4.70
N THR A 30 -5.86 7.46 -6.02
CA THR A 30 -6.79 8.16 -6.92
C THR A 30 -8.20 7.63 -6.71
N GLU A 31 -9.21 8.40 -7.10
CA GLU A 31 -10.61 7.98 -6.95
C GLU A 31 -10.91 6.69 -7.69
N ASP A 32 -10.27 6.49 -8.84
CA ASP A 32 -10.43 5.33 -9.71
C ASP A 32 -9.35 4.26 -9.50
N ALA A 33 -8.61 4.31 -8.40
CA ALA A 33 -7.51 3.39 -8.13
C ALA A 33 -7.99 1.94 -8.00
N ASN A 34 -7.09 1.03 -8.36
CA ASN A 34 -7.26 -0.40 -8.15
C ASN A 34 -6.22 -0.90 -7.15
N TYR A 35 -6.63 -1.85 -6.32
CA TYR A 35 -5.81 -2.43 -5.28
C TYR A 35 -5.97 -3.94 -5.29
N ILE A 36 -4.88 -4.67 -5.49
CA ILE A 36 -4.91 -6.14 -5.47
C ILE A 36 -4.25 -6.61 -4.17
N THR A 37 -5.00 -7.36 -3.36
CA THR A 37 -4.53 -7.88 -2.08
C THR A 37 -3.61 -9.09 -2.27
N VAL A 38 -2.91 -9.49 -1.20
CA VAL A 38 -2.06 -10.68 -1.21
C VAL A 38 -2.82 -11.97 -1.52
N LEU A 39 -4.14 -11.96 -1.34
CA LEU A 39 -5.01 -13.11 -1.64
C LEU A 39 -5.58 -13.05 -3.06
N GLY A 40 -5.21 -12.05 -3.85
CA GLY A 40 -5.67 -11.92 -5.23
C GLY A 40 -7.03 -11.26 -5.37
N HIS A 41 -7.53 -10.57 -4.34
CA HIS A 41 -8.79 -9.84 -4.44
C HIS A 41 -8.54 -8.47 -5.05
N LEU A 42 -9.29 -8.13 -6.10
CA LEU A 42 -9.25 -6.83 -6.75
C LEU A 42 -10.27 -5.90 -6.10
N ILE A 43 -9.77 -4.83 -5.51
CA ILE A 43 -10.59 -3.78 -4.89
C ILE A 43 -10.55 -2.58 -5.82
N ARG A 44 -11.71 -2.07 -6.22
CA ARG A 44 -11.85 -0.96 -7.16
C ARG A 44 -12.36 0.27 -6.43
N SER A 45 -11.75 1.42 -6.71
CA SER A 45 -12.05 2.75 -6.21
C SER A 45 -11.45 3.04 -4.84
N ARG A 46 -11.14 4.33 -4.63
CA ARG A 46 -10.66 4.83 -3.33
C ARG A 46 -11.64 4.48 -2.21
N GLN A 47 -12.93 4.67 -2.44
CA GLN A 47 -13.94 4.43 -1.41
C GLN A 47 -13.93 2.97 -0.96
N SER A 48 -13.81 2.03 -1.90
CA SER A 48 -13.73 0.60 -1.57
C SER A 48 -12.42 0.27 -0.85
N ILE A 49 -11.32 0.91 -1.22
CA ILE A 49 -10.03 0.76 -0.54
C ILE A 49 -10.13 1.22 0.91
N VAL A 50 -10.75 2.38 1.14
CA VAL A 50 -10.99 2.90 2.51
C VAL A 50 -11.83 1.92 3.31
N SER A 51 -12.96 1.47 2.79
CA SER A 51 -13.88 0.57 3.50
C SER A 51 -13.22 -0.76 3.82
N ALA A 52 -12.50 -1.34 2.87
CA ALA A 52 -11.80 -2.61 3.07
C ALA A 52 -10.74 -2.49 4.18
N HIS A 53 -9.93 -1.43 4.17
CA HIS A 53 -8.88 -1.25 5.17
C HIS A 53 -9.44 -0.92 6.55
N GLN A 54 -10.51 -0.14 6.64
CA GLN A 54 -11.18 0.05 7.92
C GLN A 54 -11.67 -1.27 8.51
N GLY A 55 -12.19 -2.16 7.67
CA GLY A 55 -12.64 -3.48 8.08
C GLY A 55 -11.52 -4.36 8.61
N ILE A 56 -10.41 -4.47 7.87
CA ILE A 56 -9.28 -5.32 8.29
C ILE A 56 -8.55 -4.77 9.52
N PHE A 57 -8.51 -3.45 9.71
CA PHE A 57 -7.89 -2.84 10.89
C PHE A 57 -8.68 -3.10 12.17
N ARG A 58 -9.96 -3.44 12.07
CA ARG A 58 -10.80 -3.82 13.21
C ARG A 58 -10.79 -5.31 13.50
N THR A 59 -10.34 -6.11 12.55
CA THR A 59 -10.46 -7.57 12.58
C THR A 59 -9.10 -8.25 12.47
N ILE A 60 -8.81 -8.85 11.32
CA ILE A 60 -7.64 -9.72 11.11
C ILE A 60 -6.30 -8.98 11.31
N TYR A 61 -6.25 -7.70 10.96
CA TYR A 61 -5.03 -6.89 11.08
C TYR A 61 -5.07 -5.89 12.24
N LYS A 62 -5.93 -6.12 13.21
CA LYS A 62 -6.02 -5.24 14.38
C LYS A 62 -4.68 -5.17 15.10
N GLY A 63 -4.18 -3.96 15.33
CA GLY A 63 -2.91 -3.73 15.99
C GLY A 63 -1.69 -4.07 15.17
N SER A 64 -1.87 -4.43 13.89
CA SER A 64 -0.73 -4.73 13.02
C SER A 64 0.06 -3.48 12.69
N THR A 65 1.34 -3.67 12.38
CA THR A 65 2.25 -2.63 11.93
C THR A 65 2.96 -3.08 10.66
N VAL A 66 3.32 -2.12 9.82
CA VAL A 66 4.10 -2.38 8.62
C VAL A 66 5.37 -1.55 8.65
N ARG A 67 6.42 -2.11 8.05
CA ARG A 67 7.64 -1.39 7.70
C ARG A 67 7.86 -1.58 6.21
N GLN A 68 7.89 -0.47 5.48
CA GLN A 68 7.99 -0.47 4.03
C GLN A 68 9.32 0.15 3.60
N THR A 69 9.97 -0.48 2.64
CA THR A 69 11.24 -0.02 2.09
C THR A 69 11.16 -0.03 0.57
N VAL A 70 11.40 1.12 -0.05
CA VAL A 70 11.44 1.22 -1.51
C VAL A 70 12.65 0.46 -2.02
N ALA A 71 12.42 -0.58 -2.81
CA ALA A 71 13.48 -1.36 -3.44
C ALA A 71 14.03 -0.65 -4.68
N ASP A 72 13.13 -0.14 -5.51
CA ASP A 72 13.47 0.68 -6.68
C ASP A 72 12.27 1.52 -7.10
N ALA A 73 12.54 2.56 -7.88
CA ALA A 73 11.51 3.40 -8.49
C ALA A 73 12.07 4.01 -9.76
N HIS A 74 11.24 4.12 -10.80
CA HIS A 74 11.61 4.80 -12.02
C HIS A 74 10.41 5.46 -12.67
N THR A 75 10.67 6.44 -13.51
CA THR A 75 9.62 7.12 -14.25
C THR A 75 9.30 6.36 -15.55
N LEU A 76 8.02 6.22 -15.85
CA LEU A 76 7.58 5.84 -17.21
C LEU A 76 7.38 7.08 -18.06
N THR A 77 6.83 8.13 -17.48
CA THR A 77 6.69 9.47 -18.04
C THR A 77 6.98 10.48 -16.95
N SER A 78 6.98 11.77 -17.27
CA SER A 78 7.15 12.82 -16.24
C SER A 78 6.07 12.79 -15.16
N ASP A 79 4.92 12.16 -15.44
CA ASP A 79 3.79 12.13 -14.53
C ASP A 79 3.46 10.72 -14.01
N VAL A 80 4.30 9.72 -14.30
CA VAL A 80 4.06 8.33 -13.91
C VAL A 80 5.33 7.71 -13.36
N VAL A 81 5.25 7.25 -12.12
CA VAL A 81 6.32 6.52 -11.43
C VAL A 81 5.85 5.09 -11.14
N ILE A 82 6.71 4.12 -11.44
CA ILE A 82 6.53 2.74 -10.96
C ILE A 82 7.52 2.51 -9.84
N ALA A 83 7.03 1.98 -8.71
CA ALA A 83 7.86 1.63 -7.56
C ALA A 83 7.64 0.19 -7.14
N HIS A 84 8.71 -0.46 -6.71
CA HIS A 84 8.65 -1.74 -6.00
C HIS A 84 9.01 -1.50 -4.55
N VAL A 85 8.19 -2.02 -3.65
CA VAL A 85 8.31 -1.78 -2.22
C VAL A 85 8.32 -3.12 -1.48
N ASN A 86 9.33 -3.34 -0.67
CA ASN A 86 9.36 -4.46 0.26
C ASN A 86 8.62 -4.08 1.53
N ILE A 87 7.77 -4.97 2.02
CA ILE A 87 7.01 -4.74 3.25
C ILE A 87 7.17 -5.91 4.19
N VAL A 88 7.33 -5.59 5.47
CA VAL A 88 7.20 -6.54 6.57
C VAL A 88 5.97 -6.13 7.38
N LEU A 89 4.99 -7.03 7.42
CA LEU A 89 3.77 -6.87 8.21
C LEU A 89 3.93 -7.68 9.49
N ASN A 90 3.80 -7.05 10.63
CA ASN A 90 3.73 -7.72 11.93
C ASN A 90 2.29 -7.73 12.43
N VAL A 91 1.77 -8.92 12.70
CA VAL A 91 0.44 -9.11 13.29
C VAL A 91 0.62 -9.61 14.71
N PRO A 92 0.18 -8.84 15.74
CA PRO A 92 0.50 -9.15 17.14
C PRO A 92 -0.28 -10.33 17.71
N SER A 93 -1.45 -10.64 17.16
CA SER A 93 -2.32 -11.68 17.72
C SER A 93 -3.23 -12.27 16.64
N GLY A 94 -3.91 -13.38 16.99
CA GLY A 94 -4.81 -14.06 16.09
C GLY A 94 -4.13 -15.21 15.33
N TYR A 95 -4.89 -15.84 14.44
CA TYR A 95 -4.40 -17.05 13.76
C TYR A 95 -3.33 -16.75 12.69
N ILE A 96 -3.18 -15.49 12.27
CA ILE A 96 -2.09 -15.07 11.37
C ILE A 96 -1.02 -14.27 12.09
N ALA A 97 -0.90 -14.40 13.42
CA ALA A 97 0.12 -13.69 14.19
C ALA A 97 1.53 -13.97 13.66
N GLY A 98 2.40 -12.97 13.75
CA GLY A 98 3.79 -13.06 13.30
C GLY A 98 4.11 -12.10 12.16
N ASP A 99 5.30 -12.30 11.58
CA ASP A 99 5.79 -11.48 10.48
C ASP A 99 5.43 -12.09 9.13
N HIS A 100 4.98 -11.24 8.22
CA HIS A 100 4.66 -11.62 6.84
C HIS A 100 5.38 -10.67 5.90
N ASN A 101 6.07 -11.23 4.91
CA ASN A 101 6.81 -10.45 3.92
C ASN A 101 6.05 -10.41 2.60
N ALA A 102 6.03 -9.26 1.96
CA ALA A 102 5.40 -9.09 0.67
C ALA A 102 6.21 -8.14 -0.21
N LEU A 103 6.01 -8.26 -1.51
CA LEU A 103 6.52 -7.33 -2.50
C LEU A 103 5.34 -6.60 -3.12
N GLN A 104 5.44 -5.29 -3.17
CA GLN A 104 4.37 -4.43 -3.67
C GLN A 104 4.82 -3.73 -4.94
N THR A 105 3.91 -3.58 -5.90
CA THR A 105 4.09 -2.71 -7.05
C THR A 105 3.11 -1.56 -6.93
N LEU A 106 3.62 -0.33 -7.02
CA LEU A 106 2.83 0.89 -7.00
C LEU A 106 3.01 1.63 -8.32
N ILE A 107 1.89 1.99 -8.95
CA ILE A 107 1.89 2.95 -10.05
C ILE A 107 1.39 4.26 -9.46
N ILE A 108 2.26 5.26 -9.41
CA ILE A 108 2.01 6.56 -8.79
C ILE A 108 1.94 7.60 -9.90
N ILE A 109 0.86 8.36 -9.94
CA ILE A 109 0.63 9.33 -10.99
C ILE A 109 0.49 10.74 -10.43
N ASN A 110 0.96 11.71 -11.21
CA ASN A 110 0.78 13.13 -10.94
C ASN A 110 -0.43 13.63 -11.71
N ARG A 111 -1.45 14.07 -10.97
CA ARG A 111 -2.60 14.77 -11.55
C ARG A 111 -2.71 16.13 -10.85
N ASP A 112 -2.64 17.19 -11.63
CA ASP A 112 -2.77 18.56 -11.12
C ASP A 112 -1.75 18.90 -10.03
N GLY A 113 -0.53 18.38 -10.15
CA GLY A 113 0.55 18.64 -9.20
C GLY A 113 0.53 17.76 -7.95
N VAL A 114 -0.38 16.80 -7.87
CA VAL A 114 -0.51 15.91 -6.71
C VAL A 114 -0.22 14.47 -7.12
N TRP A 115 0.73 13.83 -6.45
CA TRP A 115 1.07 12.44 -6.64
C TRP A 115 0.17 11.54 -5.81
N ARG A 116 -0.48 10.55 -6.46
CA ARG A 116 -1.31 9.55 -5.80
C ARG A 116 -1.12 8.19 -6.45
N VAL A 117 -1.39 7.14 -5.69
CA VAL A 117 -1.34 5.77 -6.19
C VAL A 117 -2.57 5.51 -7.06
N ALA A 118 -2.33 5.13 -8.31
CA ALA A 118 -3.40 4.74 -9.24
C ALA A 118 -3.62 3.23 -9.27
N HIS A 119 -2.57 2.46 -8.98
CA HIS A 119 -2.63 1.00 -8.94
C HIS A 119 -1.67 0.48 -7.90
N PHE A 120 -2.12 -0.52 -7.15
CA PHE A 120 -1.34 -1.15 -6.08
C PHE A 120 -1.53 -2.65 -6.19
N GLN A 121 -0.43 -3.40 -6.24
CA GLN A 121 -0.51 -4.86 -6.21
C GLN A 121 0.41 -5.40 -5.13
N ASN A 122 -0.11 -6.32 -4.33
CA ASN A 122 0.58 -6.90 -3.19
C ASN A 122 0.76 -8.39 -3.43
N THR A 123 1.99 -8.87 -3.32
CA THR A 123 2.31 -10.28 -3.54
C THR A 123 3.04 -10.82 -2.31
N LEU A 124 2.45 -11.81 -1.67
CA LEU A 124 3.07 -12.49 -0.53
C LEU A 124 4.34 -13.20 -1.00
N ILE A 125 5.44 -12.98 -0.28
CA ILE A 125 6.70 -13.70 -0.54
C ILE A 125 6.61 -15.03 0.18
N VAL A 126 6.66 -16.11 -0.61
CA VAL A 126 6.54 -17.47 -0.10
C VAL A 126 7.90 -18.14 -0.15
N PRO A 127 8.38 -18.72 0.95
CA PRO A 127 9.64 -19.50 0.93
C PRO A 127 9.51 -20.71 0.00
N HIS A 128 10.62 -21.05 -0.66
CA HIS A 128 10.64 -22.23 -1.54
C HIS A 128 11.91 -23.05 -1.37
#